data_82d370f13a51512566bde774b83d643b
#
_entry.id   82d370f13a51512566bde774b83d643b
#
_cell.length_a   1.000
_cell.length_b   1.000
_cell.length_c   1.000
_cell.angle_alpha   90.00
_cell.angle_beta   90.00
_cell.angle_gamma   90.00
#
_symmetry.space_group_name_H-M   'P 1'
#
loop_
_entity.id
_entity.type
_entity.pdbx_description
1 polymer ?
#
loop_
_entity_poly.entity_id
_entity_poly.type
_entity_poly.pdbx_seq_one_letter_code
_entity_poly.pdbx_strand_id
1 'polypeptide(L)'
;MIQTSIKQVVENIKVIAQTLFPEIAFVDFAKYHDKGLEKEGVRLVYSLSDSMSFNMHTDLFSLNFEMLDLLETLQDPDERILEVTSDTRDISSSFVDYLKKNGYYFQDSVSVTKVDKKYKDGLGGVAFTLDFNLAKTCLV
;
A
#
# COMPACT_ATOMS: atom_id res chain seq x y z
N MET A 1 -7.91 -7.03 -16.26
CA MET A 1 -8.42 -8.06 -15.33
C MET A 1 -9.76 -7.64 -14.76
N ILE A 2 -10.74 -8.53 -14.78
CA ILE A 2 -12.06 -8.26 -14.21
C ILE A 2 -12.01 -8.64 -12.73
N GLN A 3 -12.29 -7.69 -11.86
CA GLN A 3 -12.31 -7.90 -10.43
C GLN A 3 -13.73 -7.68 -9.91
N THR A 4 -14.22 -8.58 -9.09
CA THR A 4 -15.63 -8.63 -8.68
C THR A 4 -15.83 -8.36 -7.20
N SER A 5 -14.78 -8.39 -6.38
CA SER A 5 -14.89 -8.09 -4.96
C SER A 5 -13.66 -7.37 -4.42
N ILE A 6 -13.89 -6.52 -3.42
CA ILE A 6 -12.81 -5.82 -2.72
C ILE A 6 -11.85 -6.82 -2.09
N LYS A 7 -12.38 -7.87 -1.47
CA LYS A 7 -11.57 -8.92 -0.85
C LYS A 7 -10.62 -9.57 -1.86
N GLN A 8 -11.12 -9.87 -3.06
CA GLN A 8 -10.32 -10.46 -4.13
C GLN A 8 -9.20 -9.51 -4.58
N VAL A 9 -9.50 -8.21 -4.71
CA VAL A 9 -8.50 -7.20 -5.05
C VAL A 9 -7.38 -7.18 -4.01
N VAL A 10 -7.73 -7.13 -2.72
CA VAL A 10 -6.75 -7.12 -1.63
C VAL A 10 -5.88 -8.38 -1.65
N GLU A 11 -6.49 -9.55 -1.83
CA GLU A 11 -5.75 -10.82 -1.91
C GLU A 11 -4.79 -10.85 -3.11
N ASN A 12 -5.22 -10.37 -4.25
CA ASN A 12 -4.38 -10.28 -5.45
C ASN A 12 -3.21 -9.31 -5.25
N ILE A 13 -3.46 -8.17 -4.64
CA ILE A 13 -2.42 -7.19 -4.33
C ILE A 13 -1.40 -7.77 -3.37
N LYS A 14 -1.84 -8.51 -2.36
CA LYS A 14 -0.95 -9.21 -1.43
C LYS A 14 -0.02 -10.18 -2.17
N VAL A 15 -0.57 -11.00 -3.05
CA VAL A 15 0.21 -11.95 -3.85
C VAL A 15 1.22 -11.22 -4.73
N ILE A 16 0.81 -10.14 -5.37
CA ILE A 16 1.70 -9.33 -6.22
C ILE A 16 2.83 -8.71 -5.40
N ALA A 17 2.50 -8.09 -4.27
CA ALA A 17 3.50 -7.48 -3.41
C ALA A 17 4.54 -8.49 -2.92
N GLN A 18 4.09 -9.65 -2.47
CA GLN A 18 4.97 -10.71 -1.99
C GLN A 18 5.76 -11.41 -3.11
N THR A 19 5.24 -11.42 -4.33
CA THR A 19 5.95 -11.96 -5.48
C THR A 19 7.05 -11.02 -5.96
N LEU A 20 6.76 -9.72 -6.04
CA LEU A 20 7.74 -8.71 -6.42
C LEU A 20 8.80 -8.47 -5.34
N PHE A 21 8.39 -8.51 -4.10
CA PHE A 21 9.23 -8.21 -2.94
C PHE A 21 9.00 -9.26 -1.85
N PRO A 22 9.64 -10.43 -1.95
CA PRO A 22 9.35 -11.56 -1.05
C PRO A 22 9.57 -11.27 0.43
N GLU A 23 10.41 -10.29 0.76
CA GLU A 23 10.73 -9.93 2.14
C GLU A 23 9.78 -8.91 2.76
N ILE A 24 8.86 -8.35 1.95
CA ILE A 24 7.90 -7.36 2.44
C ILE A 24 6.80 -8.04 3.24
N ALA A 25 6.54 -7.52 4.45
CA ALA A 25 5.36 -7.89 5.22
C ALA A 25 4.14 -7.11 4.70
N PHE A 26 3.06 -7.81 4.41
CA PHE A 26 1.79 -7.21 3.99
C PHE A 26 0.84 -7.23 5.18
N VAL A 27 0.45 -6.05 5.67
CA VAL A 27 -0.23 -5.89 6.96
C VAL A 27 -1.51 -5.07 6.81
N ASP A 28 -2.61 -5.59 7.38
CA ASP A 28 -3.83 -4.82 7.53
C ASP A 28 -3.63 -3.77 8.64
N PHE A 29 -3.97 -2.52 8.37
CA PHE A 29 -3.86 -1.41 9.31
C PHE A 29 -4.50 -1.72 10.67
N ALA A 30 -5.68 -2.34 10.66
CA ALA A 30 -6.40 -2.66 11.90
C ALA A 30 -5.65 -3.68 12.76
N LYS A 31 -4.91 -4.60 12.14
CA LYS A 31 -4.10 -5.59 12.85
C LYS A 31 -2.75 -5.05 13.29
N TYR A 32 -2.25 -4.03 12.62
CA TYR A 32 -0.94 -3.42 12.92
C TYR A 32 -0.90 -2.82 14.31
N HIS A 33 -1.98 -2.17 14.74
CA HIS A 33 -2.06 -1.54 16.05
C HIS A 33 -1.96 -2.52 17.22
N ASP A 34 -2.34 -3.77 17.00
CA ASP A 34 -2.37 -4.79 18.06
C ASP A 34 -1.03 -5.49 18.26
N LYS A 35 -0.14 -5.45 17.28
CA LYS A 35 1.07 -6.29 17.28
C LYS A 35 2.33 -5.56 16.86
N GLY A 36 2.68 -4.42 17.21
CA GLY A 36 3.89 -3.74 16.74
C GLY A 36 4.90 -4.69 16.06
N LEU A 37 5.33 -4.37 14.85
CA LEU A 37 6.34 -5.15 14.14
C LEU A 37 7.71 -4.61 14.51
N GLU A 38 8.34 -5.16 15.53
CA GLU A 38 9.62 -4.70 16.07
C GLU A 38 10.81 -4.99 15.17
N LYS A 39 10.62 -5.75 14.10
CA LYS A 39 11.73 -6.15 13.21
C LYS A 39 11.99 -5.09 12.16
N GLU A 40 13.26 -4.84 11.90
CA GLU A 40 13.70 -4.09 10.75
C GLU A 40 13.24 -4.79 9.45
N GLY A 41 12.88 -4.00 8.45
CA GLY A 41 12.41 -4.49 7.17
C GLY A 41 11.22 -3.70 6.67
N VAL A 42 11.07 -3.64 5.35
CA VAL A 42 9.99 -2.91 4.71
C VAL A 42 8.67 -3.65 4.90
N ARG A 43 7.64 -2.89 5.20
CA ARG A 43 6.27 -3.41 5.33
C ARG A 43 5.29 -2.54 4.56
N LEU A 44 4.35 -3.19 3.91
CA LEU A 44 3.25 -2.54 3.21
C LEU A 44 2.00 -2.64 4.09
N VAL A 45 1.58 -1.50 4.61
CA VAL A 45 0.36 -1.40 5.43
C VAL A 45 -0.76 -0.88 4.54
N TYR A 46 -1.91 -1.51 4.56
CA TYR A 46 -3.06 -1.09 3.77
C TYR A 46 -4.29 -0.88 4.64
N SER A 47 -5.16 0.02 4.20
CA SER A 47 -6.48 0.22 4.78
C SER A 47 -7.48 0.57 3.69
N LEU A 48 -8.73 0.12 3.87
CA LEU A 48 -9.81 0.50 2.98
C LEU A 48 -10.25 1.93 3.28
N SER A 49 -10.35 2.74 2.24
CA SER A 49 -10.89 4.10 2.36
C SER A 49 -12.39 4.05 2.70
N ASP A 50 -12.84 5.02 3.47
CA ASP A 50 -14.26 5.12 3.87
C ASP A 50 -15.17 5.46 2.70
N SER A 51 -14.63 6.04 1.62
CA SER A 51 -15.41 6.48 0.47
C SER A 51 -15.39 5.45 -0.65
N MET A 52 -16.57 5.16 -1.18
CA MET A 52 -16.78 4.33 -2.36
C MET A 52 -17.76 5.04 -3.29
N SER A 53 -17.70 4.74 -4.59
CA SER A 53 -18.62 5.30 -5.57
C SER A 53 -19.27 4.22 -6.40
N PHE A 54 -20.57 4.33 -6.58
CA PHE A 54 -21.31 3.47 -7.50
C PHE A 54 -21.54 4.20 -8.81
N ASN A 55 -20.95 3.72 -9.87
CA ASN A 55 -21.10 4.26 -11.21
C ASN A 55 -21.96 3.34 -12.08
N MET A 56 -22.32 3.81 -13.27
CA MET A 56 -23.23 3.04 -14.14
C MET A 56 -22.67 1.65 -14.52
N HIS A 57 -21.38 1.54 -14.80
CA HIS A 57 -20.76 0.31 -15.29
C HIS A 57 -19.81 -0.34 -14.32
N THR A 58 -19.26 0.42 -13.39
CA THR A 58 -18.29 -0.06 -12.40
C THR A 58 -18.50 0.62 -11.07
N ASP A 59 -18.05 -0.02 -10.02
CA ASP A 59 -17.96 0.60 -8.71
C ASP A 59 -16.51 0.97 -8.42
N LEU A 60 -16.30 2.10 -7.76
CA LEU A 60 -14.98 2.58 -7.38
C LEU A 60 -14.78 2.44 -5.87
N PHE A 61 -13.61 1.99 -5.48
CA PHE A 61 -13.15 2.04 -4.11
C PHE A 61 -11.67 2.39 -4.06
N SER A 62 -11.20 2.84 -2.92
CA SER A 62 -9.81 3.22 -2.75
C SER A 62 -9.15 2.46 -1.62
N LEU A 63 -7.89 2.11 -1.80
CA LEU A 63 -7.03 1.58 -0.75
C LEU A 63 -5.93 2.58 -0.44
N ASN A 64 -5.76 2.84 0.85
CA ASN A 64 -4.65 3.64 1.35
C ASN A 64 -3.49 2.73 1.66
N PHE A 65 -2.31 3.07 1.18
CA PHE A 65 -1.09 2.29 1.40
C PHE A 65 -0.03 3.12 2.09
N GLU A 66 0.72 2.46 2.96
CA GLU A 66 1.93 3.02 3.55
C GLU A 66 3.04 1.99 3.40
N MET A 67 4.11 2.39 2.71
CA MET A 67 5.32 1.58 2.58
C MET A 67 6.31 2.10 3.61
N LEU A 68 6.56 1.31 4.65
CA LEU A 68 7.24 1.78 5.86
C LEU A 68 8.42 0.89 6.23
N ASP A 69 9.41 1.50 6.88
CA ASP A 69 10.52 0.79 7.50
C ASP A 69 10.89 1.46 8.83
N LEU A 70 11.64 0.76 9.65
CA LEU A 70 12.05 1.23 10.97
C LEU A 70 13.04 2.39 10.84
N LEU A 71 12.75 3.50 11.53
CA LEU A 71 13.66 4.66 11.57
C LEU A 71 14.71 4.55 12.66
N GLU A 72 14.39 3.91 13.78
CA GLU A 72 15.30 3.77 14.90
C GLU A 72 16.30 2.65 14.66
N THR A 73 17.52 3.03 14.29
CA THR A 73 18.66 2.13 14.08
C THR A 73 19.90 2.78 14.72
N LEU A 74 21.04 2.11 14.60
CA LEU A 74 22.33 2.67 15.05
C LEU A 74 22.87 3.76 14.12
N GLN A 75 22.22 3.98 12.98
CA GLN A 75 22.59 4.98 12.00
C GLN A 75 22.17 6.38 12.42
N ASP A 76 22.84 7.42 11.89
CA ASP A 76 22.43 8.80 12.10
C ASP A 76 20.95 9.00 11.71
N PRO A 77 20.13 9.63 12.56
CA PRO A 77 18.69 9.76 12.30
C PRO A 77 18.34 10.45 11.00
N ASP A 78 19.05 11.50 10.59
CA ASP A 78 18.77 12.23 9.35
C ASP A 78 19.13 11.39 8.13
N GLU A 79 20.24 10.68 8.18
CA GLU A 79 20.63 9.75 7.10
C GLU A 79 19.65 8.59 6.99
N ARG A 80 19.17 8.07 8.11
CA ARG A 80 18.21 6.97 8.13
C ARG A 80 16.86 7.39 7.53
N ILE A 81 16.37 8.58 7.85
CA ILE A 81 15.14 9.13 7.26
C ILE A 81 15.27 9.23 5.74
N LEU A 82 16.38 9.76 5.24
CA LEU A 82 16.62 9.88 3.80
C LEU A 82 16.68 8.50 3.12
N GLU A 83 17.38 7.56 3.73
CA GLU A 83 17.52 6.19 3.22
C GLU A 83 16.16 5.49 3.15
N VAL A 84 15.40 5.50 4.24
CA VAL A 84 14.07 4.88 4.31
C VAL A 84 13.11 5.54 3.32
N THR A 85 13.10 6.86 3.25
CA THR A 85 12.23 7.59 2.31
C THR A 85 12.56 7.23 0.86
N SER A 86 13.84 7.19 0.52
CA SER A 86 14.30 6.83 -0.82
C SER A 86 13.96 5.39 -1.18
N ASP A 87 14.27 4.45 -0.31
CA ASP A 87 14.05 3.02 -0.56
C ASP A 87 12.56 2.69 -0.65
N THR A 88 11.74 3.20 0.26
CA THR A 88 10.29 2.96 0.25
C THR A 88 9.62 3.63 -0.93
N ARG A 89 10.09 4.81 -1.35
CA ARG A 89 9.64 5.47 -2.58
C ARG A 89 9.92 4.60 -3.81
N ASP A 90 11.11 4.07 -3.93
CA ASP A 90 11.52 3.27 -5.09
C ASP A 90 10.72 1.96 -5.16
N ILE A 91 10.54 1.29 -4.03
CA ILE A 91 9.71 0.08 -3.94
C ILE A 91 8.27 0.41 -4.32
N SER A 92 7.72 1.50 -3.78
CA SER A 92 6.35 1.92 -4.07
C SER A 92 6.16 2.25 -5.55
N SER A 93 7.12 2.93 -6.17
CA SER A 93 7.07 3.25 -7.59
C SER A 93 7.02 1.98 -8.45
N SER A 94 7.87 1.01 -8.15
CA SER A 94 7.89 -0.29 -8.85
C SER A 94 6.58 -1.05 -8.66
N PHE A 95 6.04 -1.04 -7.46
CA PHE A 95 4.75 -1.69 -7.13
C PHE A 95 3.59 -1.05 -7.90
N VAL A 96 3.50 0.27 -7.89
CA VAL A 96 2.44 1.01 -8.59
C VAL A 96 2.54 0.79 -10.10
N ASP A 97 3.75 0.84 -10.66
CA ASP A 97 3.97 0.58 -12.10
C ASP A 97 3.53 -0.81 -12.50
N TYR A 98 3.82 -1.81 -11.69
CA TYR A 98 3.39 -3.18 -11.96
C TYR A 98 1.87 -3.30 -11.96
N LEU A 99 1.21 -2.72 -10.96
CA LEU A 99 -0.26 -2.72 -10.90
C LEU A 99 -0.87 -2.01 -12.11
N LYS A 100 -0.31 -0.87 -12.51
CA LYS A 100 -0.77 -0.11 -13.67
C LYS A 100 -0.66 -0.93 -14.96
N LYS A 101 0.47 -1.57 -15.19
CA LYS A 101 0.70 -2.40 -16.39
C LYS A 101 -0.25 -3.60 -16.45
N ASN A 102 -0.74 -4.07 -15.33
CA ASN A 102 -1.66 -5.20 -15.24
C ASN A 102 -3.12 -4.77 -15.09
N GLY A 103 -3.43 -3.49 -15.25
CA GLY A 103 -4.80 -2.97 -15.27
C GLY A 103 -5.50 -2.93 -13.93
N TYR A 104 -4.77 -2.89 -12.82
CA TYR A 104 -5.35 -2.92 -11.48
C TYR A 104 -5.90 -1.58 -11.00
N TYR A 105 -5.50 -0.45 -11.60
CA TYR A 105 -6.01 0.86 -11.24
C TYR A 105 -5.98 1.81 -12.45
N PHE A 106 -6.65 2.97 -12.35
CA PHE A 106 -6.93 3.86 -13.49
C PHE A 106 -6.39 5.29 -13.37
N GLN A 107 -5.64 5.61 -12.33
CA GLN A 107 -5.08 6.93 -12.14
C GLN A 107 -3.88 7.17 -13.05
N ASP A 108 -3.83 8.33 -13.72
CA ASP A 108 -2.68 8.73 -14.53
C ASP A 108 -1.47 9.07 -13.65
N SER A 109 -1.73 9.65 -12.47
CA SER A 109 -0.68 9.98 -11.52
C SER A 109 -1.12 9.65 -10.10
N VAL A 110 -0.16 9.28 -9.27
CA VAL A 110 -0.39 8.96 -7.86
C VAL A 110 0.44 9.92 -7.01
N SER A 111 -0.23 10.64 -6.12
CA SER A 111 0.46 11.52 -5.17
C SER A 111 1.04 10.71 -4.03
N VAL A 112 2.31 10.96 -3.72
CA VAL A 112 3.03 10.25 -2.67
C VAL A 112 3.42 11.24 -1.58
N THR A 113 3.11 10.91 -0.33
CA THR A 113 3.39 11.74 0.83
C THR A 113 4.42 11.07 1.71
N LYS A 114 5.37 11.84 2.21
CA LYS A 114 6.36 11.36 3.18
C LYS A 114 5.70 11.08 4.54
N VAL A 115 6.09 9.99 5.17
CA VAL A 115 5.64 9.60 6.52
C VAL A 115 6.83 9.58 7.45
N ASP A 116 6.74 10.32 8.57
CA ASP A 116 7.76 10.36 9.61
C ASP A 116 7.20 9.90 10.94
N LYS A 117 7.95 9.04 11.62
CA LYS A 117 7.71 8.62 13.02
C LYS A 117 6.27 8.20 13.29
N LYS A 118 5.69 7.43 12.38
CA LYS A 118 4.36 6.89 12.55
C LYS A 118 4.41 5.64 13.41
N TYR A 119 3.38 5.43 14.22
CA TYR A 119 3.23 4.31 15.15
C TYR A 119 4.26 4.35 16.30
N LYS A 120 4.05 3.50 17.29
CA LYS A 120 4.94 3.37 18.45
C LYS A 120 6.35 2.94 18.10
N ASP A 121 6.49 2.24 16.98
CA ASP A 121 7.75 1.65 16.53
C ASP A 121 8.67 2.66 15.81
N GLY A 122 8.24 3.89 15.65
CA GLY A 122 9.04 4.89 14.95
C GLY A 122 9.27 4.54 13.48
N LEU A 123 8.19 4.32 12.74
CA LEU A 123 8.24 3.98 11.32
C LEU A 123 8.19 5.21 10.44
N GLY A 124 8.88 5.16 9.33
CA GLY A 124 8.83 6.17 8.29
C GLY A 124 8.77 5.55 6.91
N GLY A 125 8.57 6.37 5.91
CA GLY A 125 8.48 5.94 4.53
C GLY A 125 7.59 6.84 3.71
N VAL A 126 6.72 6.24 2.91
CA VAL A 126 5.80 6.97 2.03
C VAL A 126 4.39 6.40 2.10
N ALA A 127 3.42 7.27 1.87
CA ALA A 127 2.00 6.91 1.82
C ALA A 127 1.41 7.34 0.48
N PHE A 128 0.49 6.55 -0.03
CA PHE A 128 -0.23 6.83 -1.27
C PHE A 128 -1.58 6.11 -1.28
N THR A 129 -2.48 6.59 -2.13
CA THR A 129 -3.82 6.00 -2.29
C THR A 129 -4.01 5.57 -3.73
N LEU A 130 -4.54 4.37 -3.93
CA LEU A 130 -4.88 3.85 -5.25
C LEU A 130 -6.39 3.64 -5.36
N ASP A 131 -6.93 4.04 -6.50
CA ASP A 131 -8.33 3.84 -6.84
C ASP A 131 -8.48 2.60 -7.71
N PHE A 132 -9.46 1.76 -7.37
CA PHE A 132 -9.73 0.52 -8.08
C PHE A 132 -11.16 0.48 -8.59
N ASN A 133 -11.35 -0.17 -9.73
CA ASN A 133 -12.66 -0.45 -10.27
C ASN A 133 -13.07 -1.89 -9.98
N LEU A 134 -14.34 -2.06 -9.62
CA LEU A 134 -14.97 -3.37 -9.53
C LEU A 134 -16.01 -3.51 -10.63
N ALA A 135 -16.04 -4.67 -11.27
CA ALA A 135 -17.14 -5.00 -12.16
C ALA A 135 -18.44 -5.15 -11.36
N LYS A 136 -19.52 -4.58 -11.88
CA LYS A 136 -20.83 -4.75 -11.26
C LYS A 136 -21.30 -6.18 -11.40
N THR A 137 -21.84 -6.73 -10.32
CA THR A 137 -22.52 -8.02 -10.35
C THR A 137 -23.94 -7.82 -10.87
N CYS A 138 -24.25 -8.48 -11.97
CA CYS A 138 -25.64 -8.48 -12.49
C CYS A 138 -26.47 -9.45 -11.64
N LEU A 139 -27.24 -8.88 -10.70
CA LEU A 139 -28.27 -9.62 -9.99
C LEU A 139 -29.56 -9.51 -10.79
N VAL A 140 -29.97 -10.60 -11.35
CA VAL A 140 -31.24 -10.68 -12.10
C VAL A 140 -32.35 -11.18 -11.17
#